data_5faef1f39deffbddc5f6c10f43ef4195
#
_entry.id   5faef1f39deffbddc5f6c10f43ef4195
#
_cell.length_a   1.000
_cell.length_b   1.000
_cell.length_c   1.000
_cell.angle_alpha   90.00
_cell.angle_beta   90.00
_cell.angle_gamma   90.00
#
_symmetry.space_group_name_H-M   'P 1'
#
loop_
_entity.id
_entity.type
_entity.pdbx_description
1 polymer ?
#
loop_
_entity_poly.entity_id
_entity_poly.type
_entity_poly.pdbx_seq_one_letter_code
_entity_poly.pdbx_strand_id
1 'polypeptide(L)'
;MAENNTPLRLLHFRSGNKDYAMDLGCVKEIIRMAALDQVAELPEFVKGIINLRGETLPVVDFLSRSGAGTTAIQLKTRVIIMKINSVTLGLMVDEVKETLEVQEKDISRNIQPDVVIDPKYIFGTFLFNEHMTILVDVHKLFTANEFKRLEQDVINA
;
A
#
# COMPACT_ATOMS: atom_id res chain seq x y z
N MET A 1 -7.30 -21.13 -26.87
CA MET A 1 -7.53 -20.44 -25.60
C MET A 1 -6.53 -19.32 -25.45
N ALA A 2 -7.04 -18.14 -25.31
CA ALA A 2 -6.15 -17.00 -25.16
C ALA A 2 -5.52 -17.03 -23.77
N GLU A 3 -4.24 -17.30 -23.70
CA GLU A 3 -3.51 -17.06 -22.48
C GLU A 3 -3.43 -15.57 -22.28
N ASN A 4 -3.73 -15.12 -21.08
CA ASN A 4 -3.59 -13.72 -20.76
C ASN A 4 -2.10 -13.43 -20.54
N ASN A 5 -1.42 -13.02 -21.63
CA ASN A 5 -0.01 -12.69 -21.57
C ASN A 5 0.22 -11.22 -21.23
N THR A 6 -0.83 -10.51 -20.81
CA THR A 6 -0.70 -9.10 -20.44
C THR A 6 0.13 -9.02 -19.14
N PRO A 7 1.25 -8.28 -19.16
CA PRO A 7 2.05 -8.13 -17.95
C PRO A 7 1.31 -7.28 -16.92
N LEU A 8 1.51 -7.61 -15.68
CA LEU A 8 1.06 -6.77 -14.57
C LEU A 8 2.07 -5.65 -14.38
N ARG A 9 1.58 -4.43 -14.26
CA ARG A 9 2.42 -3.27 -14.00
C ARG A 9 2.33 -2.93 -12.52
N LEU A 10 3.46 -2.98 -11.85
CA LEU A 10 3.53 -2.91 -10.40
C LEU A 10 4.46 -1.81 -9.95
N LEU A 11 4.20 -1.28 -8.75
CA LEU A 11 5.11 -0.39 -8.06
C LEU A 11 5.82 -1.19 -6.98
N HIS A 12 7.15 -1.21 -7.03
CA HIS A 12 8.00 -1.88 -6.04
C HIS A 12 8.28 -0.92 -4.90
N PHE A 13 8.05 -1.38 -3.68
CA PHE A 13 8.39 -0.61 -2.49
C PHE A 13 8.98 -1.52 -1.41
N ARG A 14 9.62 -0.93 -0.42
CA ARG A 14 10.16 -1.66 0.72
C ARG A 14 9.56 -1.14 2.01
N SER A 15 9.33 -2.05 2.93
CA SER A 15 8.89 -1.75 4.28
C SER A 15 9.36 -2.87 5.21
N GLY A 16 9.92 -2.50 6.37
CA GLY A 16 10.42 -3.48 7.32
C GLY A 16 11.48 -4.41 6.75
N ASN A 17 12.34 -3.90 5.88
CA ASN A 17 13.40 -4.67 5.21
C ASN A 17 12.90 -5.80 4.31
N LYS A 18 11.67 -5.71 3.84
CA LYS A 18 11.08 -6.67 2.90
C LYS A 18 10.67 -5.95 1.63
N ASP A 19 10.63 -6.70 0.53
CA ASP A 19 10.24 -6.19 -0.78
C ASP A 19 8.78 -6.50 -1.05
N TYR A 20 8.04 -5.47 -1.45
CA TYR A 20 6.62 -5.56 -1.76
C TYR A 20 6.35 -4.92 -3.11
N ALA A 21 5.23 -5.25 -3.70
CA ALA A 21 4.75 -4.61 -4.91
C ALA A 21 3.23 -4.44 -4.83
N MET A 22 2.72 -3.47 -5.55
CA MET A 22 1.29 -3.21 -5.64
C MET A 22 0.92 -2.80 -7.05
N ASP A 23 -0.35 -2.90 -7.38
CA ASP A 23 -0.85 -2.51 -8.70
C ASP A 23 -0.57 -1.02 -8.95
N LEU A 24 0.19 -0.74 -10.01
CA LEU A 24 0.51 0.64 -10.40
C LEU A 24 -0.74 1.42 -10.79
N GLY A 25 -1.77 0.73 -11.29
CA GLY A 25 -3.02 1.38 -11.68
C GLY A 25 -3.76 2.09 -10.55
N CYS A 26 -3.48 1.70 -9.30
CA CYS A 26 -4.07 2.36 -8.13
C CYS A 26 -3.30 3.59 -7.66
N VAL A 27 -2.07 3.78 -8.16
CA VAL A 27 -1.18 4.86 -7.71
C VAL A 27 -1.47 6.14 -8.47
N LYS A 28 -1.70 7.22 -7.75
CA LYS A 28 -1.87 8.55 -8.33
C LYS A 28 -0.57 9.32 -8.35
N GLU A 29 0.14 9.34 -7.24
CA GLU A 29 1.45 9.98 -7.14
C GLU A 29 2.18 9.49 -5.89
N ILE A 30 3.45 9.80 -5.81
CA ILE A 30 4.29 9.46 -4.67
C ILE A 30 4.86 10.77 -4.13
N ILE A 31 4.70 10.99 -2.84
CA ILE A 31 5.18 12.21 -2.20
C ILE A 31 6.15 11.89 -1.07
N ARG A 32 6.98 12.86 -0.73
CA ARG A 32 7.81 12.78 0.45
C ARG A 32 6.94 12.82 1.70
N MET A 33 7.44 12.25 2.77
CA MET A 33 6.74 12.32 4.04
C MET A 33 6.56 13.76 4.47
N ALA A 34 5.33 14.12 4.80
CA ALA A 34 4.98 15.43 5.33
C ALA A 34 4.49 15.29 6.76
N ALA A 35 4.42 16.40 7.47
CA ALA A 35 3.83 16.40 8.81
C ALA A 35 2.37 15.98 8.74
N LEU A 36 1.98 15.07 9.63
CA LEU A 36 0.61 14.60 9.71
C LEU A 36 -0.15 15.40 10.75
N ASP A 37 -1.31 15.89 10.36
CA ASP A 37 -2.22 16.54 11.32
C ASP A 37 -3.03 15.46 12.04
N GLN A 38 -3.14 15.63 13.34
CA GLN A 38 -3.95 14.74 14.17
C GLN A 38 -5.31 15.40 14.37
N VAL A 39 -6.35 14.65 14.03
CA VAL A 39 -7.73 15.10 14.21
C VAL A 39 -8.40 14.10 15.17
N ALA A 40 -9.21 14.60 16.10
CA ALA A 40 -9.96 13.74 17.00
C ALA A 40 -10.90 12.83 16.21
N GLU A 41 -11.10 11.61 16.70
CA GLU A 41 -12.07 10.67 16.14
C GLU A 41 -11.68 10.06 14.78
N LEU A 42 -10.37 10.09 14.43
CA LEU A 42 -9.91 9.33 13.26
C LEU A 42 -10.00 7.83 13.54
N PRO A 43 -10.27 7.01 12.51
CA PRO A 43 -10.14 5.56 12.66
C PRO A 43 -8.75 5.16 13.17
N GLU A 44 -8.68 4.09 13.95
CA GLU A 44 -7.43 3.64 14.59
C GLU A 44 -6.31 3.36 13.61
N PHE A 45 -6.65 2.87 12.42
CA PHE A 45 -5.67 2.54 11.39
C PHE A 45 -5.17 3.76 10.63
N VAL A 46 -5.72 4.95 10.88
CA VAL A 46 -5.28 6.20 10.25
C VAL A 46 -4.25 6.86 11.16
N LYS A 47 -3.05 7.08 10.63
CA LYS A 47 -1.97 7.71 11.37
C LYS A 47 -2.19 9.21 11.55
N GLY A 48 -2.84 9.82 10.60
CA GLY A 48 -3.11 11.25 10.59
C GLY A 48 -3.61 11.65 9.22
N ILE A 49 -3.74 12.92 8.99
CA ILE A 49 -4.20 13.44 7.71
C ILE A 49 -3.17 14.41 7.14
N ILE A 50 -3.15 14.51 5.82
CA ILE A 50 -2.38 15.52 5.10
C ILE A 50 -3.33 16.36 4.29
N ASN A 51 -2.95 17.62 4.07
CA ASN A 51 -3.62 18.47 3.12
C ASN A 51 -2.76 18.54 1.87
N LEU A 52 -3.26 17.96 0.78
CA LEU A 52 -2.55 17.90 -0.49
C LEU A 52 -3.35 18.69 -1.52
N ARG A 53 -2.83 19.87 -1.87
CA ARG A 53 -3.48 20.76 -2.85
C ARG A 53 -4.96 20.98 -2.57
N GLY A 54 -5.28 21.22 -1.29
CA GLY A 54 -6.65 21.53 -0.87
C GLY A 54 -7.50 20.30 -0.56
N GLU A 55 -6.99 19.09 -0.79
CA GLU A 55 -7.69 17.86 -0.42
C GLU A 55 -7.15 17.33 0.89
N THR A 56 -8.06 16.94 1.78
CA THR A 56 -7.72 16.27 3.04
C THR A 56 -7.68 14.78 2.79
N LEU A 57 -6.50 14.17 3.01
CA LEU A 57 -6.29 12.76 2.75
C LEU A 57 -5.84 12.04 4.02
N PRO A 58 -6.43 10.87 4.32
CA PRO A 58 -5.94 10.04 5.41
C PRO A 58 -4.63 9.36 5.00
N VAL A 59 -3.73 9.20 5.96
CA VAL A 59 -2.48 8.48 5.78
C VAL A 59 -2.49 7.25 6.67
N VAL A 60 -2.23 6.11 6.08
CA VAL A 60 -2.19 4.81 6.75
C VAL A 60 -0.77 4.27 6.70
N ASP A 61 -0.28 3.76 7.81
CA ASP A 61 1.03 3.11 7.86
C ASP A 61 0.90 1.67 7.34
N PHE A 62 1.63 1.36 6.27
CA PHE A 62 1.58 0.03 5.67
C PHE A 62 1.94 -1.07 6.68
N LEU A 63 3.03 -0.90 7.43
CA LEU A 63 3.45 -1.93 8.40
C LEU A 63 2.42 -2.15 9.48
N SER A 64 1.89 -1.08 10.05
CA SER A 64 0.86 -1.20 11.09
C SER A 64 -0.40 -1.87 10.54
N ARG A 65 -0.83 -1.45 9.37
CA ARG A 65 -2.05 -2.02 8.77
C ARG A 65 -1.90 -3.48 8.42
N SER A 66 -0.73 -3.87 7.91
CA SER A 66 -0.48 -5.25 7.49
C SER A 66 -0.08 -6.19 8.63
N GLY A 67 0.11 -5.67 9.83
CA GLY A 67 0.45 -6.47 11.00
C GLY A 67 1.93 -6.73 11.19
N ALA A 68 2.79 -6.00 10.49
CA ALA A 68 4.23 -6.25 10.48
C ALA A 68 5.05 -5.24 11.28
N GLY A 69 4.41 -4.34 12.02
CA GLY A 69 5.14 -3.38 12.85
C GLY A 69 4.68 -1.94 12.64
N THR A 70 5.60 -1.01 12.78
CA THR A 70 5.35 0.42 12.62
C THR A 70 6.49 1.03 11.83
N THR A 71 6.18 1.89 10.89
CA THR A 71 7.19 2.57 10.07
C THR A 71 7.92 3.63 10.91
N ALA A 72 9.26 3.53 10.95
CA ALA A 72 10.09 4.60 11.49
C ALA A 72 10.33 5.62 10.40
N ILE A 73 9.89 6.86 10.63
CA ILE A 73 9.99 7.92 9.61
C ILE A 73 11.45 8.33 9.43
N GLN A 74 11.91 8.27 8.18
CA GLN A 74 13.27 8.60 7.77
C GLN A 74 13.22 9.43 6.48
N LEU A 75 14.38 9.84 5.97
CA LEU A 75 14.45 10.63 4.74
C LEU A 75 13.86 9.89 3.53
N LYS A 76 14.01 8.57 3.50
CA LYS A 76 13.50 7.74 2.39
C LYS A 76 12.01 7.43 2.50
N THR A 77 11.40 7.68 3.64
CA THR A 77 9.97 7.42 3.85
C THR A 77 9.15 8.16 2.80
N ARG A 78 8.20 7.46 2.20
CA ARG A 78 7.33 8.03 1.17
C ARG A 78 5.89 7.73 1.50
N VAL A 79 5.02 8.55 0.98
CA VAL A 79 3.57 8.33 1.03
C VAL A 79 3.11 8.08 -0.41
N ILE A 80 2.55 6.90 -0.64
CA ILE A 80 1.99 6.53 -1.94
C ILE A 80 0.54 6.99 -1.93
N ILE A 81 0.24 8.01 -2.72
CA ILE A 81 -1.14 8.48 -2.86
C ILE A 81 -1.84 7.56 -3.85
N MET A 82 -2.90 6.92 -3.40
CA MET A 82 -3.60 5.91 -4.15
C MET A 82 -5.10 6.12 -4.11
N LYS A 83 -5.78 5.61 -5.11
CA LYS A 83 -7.24 5.62 -5.17
C LYS A 83 -7.75 4.20 -5.27
N ILE A 84 -8.57 3.82 -4.30
CA ILE A 84 -9.19 2.50 -4.20
C ILE A 84 -10.66 2.67 -3.85
N ASN A 85 -11.55 2.08 -4.63
CA ASN A 85 -12.99 2.11 -4.35
C ASN A 85 -13.51 3.52 -4.10
N SER A 86 -13.10 4.48 -4.93
CA SER A 86 -13.48 5.89 -4.82
C SER A 86 -12.88 6.63 -3.63
N VAL A 87 -12.04 5.98 -2.84
CA VAL A 87 -11.36 6.60 -1.72
C VAL A 87 -9.92 6.92 -2.11
N THR A 88 -9.49 8.16 -1.89
CA THR A 88 -8.10 8.56 -2.06
C THR A 88 -7.44 8.60 -0.69
N LEU A 89 -6.32 7.93 -0.56
CA LEU A 89 -5.58 7.84 0.70
C LEU A 89 -4.09 7.79 0.44
N GLY A 90 -3.31 8.02 1.47
CA GLY A 90 -1.87 7.85 1.42
C GLY A 90 -1.45 6.60 2.18
N LEU A 91 -0.56 5.83 1.58
CA LEU A 91 0.03 4.66 2.21
C LEU A 91 1.50 4.98 2.52
N MET A 92 1.85 5.03 3.80
CA MET A 92 3.21 5.34 4.23
C MET A 92 4.06 4.08 4.21
N VAL A 93 5.18 4.15 3.50
CA VAL A 93 6.13 3.03 3.35
C VAL A 93 7.55 3.51 3.59
N ASP A 94 8.47 2.59 3.88
CA ASP A 94 9.86 2.95 4.16
C ASP A 94 10.57 3.54 2.95
N GLU A 95 10.33 2.97 1.77
CA GLU A 95 11.03 3.39 0.55
C GLU A 95 10.24 2.96 -0.67
N VAL A 96 10.18 3.81 -1.68
CA VAL A 96 9.64 3.45 -2.99
C VAL A 96 10.81 3.21 -3.94
N LYS A 97 10.76 2.12 -4.67
CA LYS A 97 11.79 1.72 -5.62
C LYS A 97 11.37 2.10 -7.05
N GLU A 98 11.14 1.10 -7.90
CA GLU A 98 10.85 1.33 -9.32
C GLU A 98 9.53 0.71 -9.70
N THR A 99 9.11 0.98 -10.94
CA THR A 99 7.98 0.25 -11.53
C THR A 99 8.50 -1.01 -12.18
N LEU A 100 7.69 -2.07 -12.13
CA LEU A 100 8.02 -3.38 -12.66
C LEU A 100 6.94 -3.87 -13.60
N GLU A 101 7.34 -4.73 -14.54
CA GLU A 101 6.40 -5.53 -15.31
C GLU A 101 6.64 -7.00 -14.97
N VAL A 102 5.60 -7.69 -14.55
CA VAL A 102 5.67 -9.09 -14.15
C VAL A 102 4.55 -9.86 -14.84
N GLN A 103 4.90 -11.01 -15.42
CA GLN A 103 3.90 -11.89 -16.02
C GLN A 103 3.10 -12.57 -14.92
N GLU A 104 1.80 -12.64 -15.08
CA GLU A 104 0.93 -13.26 -14.08
C GLU A 104 1.34 -14.72 -13.82
N LYS A 105 1.79 -15.43 -14.86
CA LYS A 105 2.26 -16.81 -14.73
C LYS A 105 3.47 -16.98 -13.80
N ASP A 106 4.24 -15.90 -13.59
CA ASP A 106 5.44 -15.92 -12.74
C ASP A 106 5.12 -15.60 -11.28
N ILE A 107 3.85 -15.36 -10.96
CA ILE A 107 3.43 -15.09 -9.59
C ILE A 107 2.95 -16.37 -8.95
N SER A 108 3.61 -16.76 -7.86
CA SER A 108 3.21 -17.92 -7.07
C SER A 108 2.08 -17.53 -6.13
N ARG A 109 1.02 -18.34 -6.10
CA ARG A 109 -0.08 -18.16 -5.16
C ARG A 109 0.18 -18.90 -3.84
N ASN A 110 1.28 -19.63 -3.76
CA ASN A 110 1.68 -20.31 -2.52
C ASN A 110 2.39 -19.33 -1.61
N ILE A 111 1.83 -19.10 -0.44
CA ILE A 111 2.38 -18.16 0.52
C ILE A 111 3.42 -18.86 1.37
N GLN A 112 4.62 -18.30 1.43
CA GLN A 112 5.71 -18.86 2.22
C GLN A 112 5.46 -18.66 3.72
N PRO A 113 5.88 -19.60 4.57
CA PRO A 113 5.60 -19.51 6.00
C PRO A 113 6.36 -18.40 6.72
N ASP A 114 7.40 -17.83 6.11
CA ASP A 114 8.20 -16.76 6.70
C ASP A 114 7.73 -15.36 6.33
N VAL A 115 6.57 -15.26 5.68
CA VAL A 115 5.99 -13.95 5.34
C VAL A 115 5.46 -13.28 6.62
N VAL A 116 5.87 -12.03 6.84
CA VAL A 116 5.54 -11.29 8.07
C VAL A 116 4.17 -10.62 8.07
N ILE A 117 3.65 -10.24 6.90
CA ILE A 117 2.32 -9.62 6.84
C ILE A 117 1.24 -10.69 6.84
N ASP A 118 0.03 -10.28 7.23
CA ASP A 118 -1.11 -11.18 7.26
C ASP A 118 -1.38 -11.70 5.84
N PRO A 119 -1.46 -13.03 5.66
CA PRO A 119 -1.71 -13.64 4.35
C PRO A 119 -2.94 -13.13 3.62
N LYS A 120 -3.95 -12.64 4.32
CA LYS A 120 -5.17 -12.10 3.69
C LYS A 120 -4.90 -10.91 2.78
N TYR A 121 -3.77 -10.21 2.97
CA TYR A 121 -3.38 -9.06 2.15
C TYR A 121 -2.52 -9.45 0.96
N ILE A 122 -2.14 -10.72 0.83
CA ILE A 122 -1.19 -11.18 -0.17
C ILE A 122 -1.93 -11.73 -1.38
N PHE A 123 -1.64 -11.18 -2.56
CA PHE A 123 -2.07 -11.78 -3.82
C PHE A 123 -1.18 -12.97 -4.20
N GLY A 124 0.13 -12.80 -4.06
CA GLY A 124 1.10 -13.83 -4.38
C GLY A 124 2.52 -13.32 -4.17
N THR A 125 3.49 -14.11 -4.62
CA THR A 125 4.91 -13.75 -4.50
C THR A 125 5.62 -14.02 -5.83
N PHE A 126 6.70 -13.29 -6.06
CA PHE A 126 7.54 -13.49 -7.23
C PHE A 126 8.98 -13.10 -6.92
N LEU A 127 9.89 -13.59 -7.74
CA LEU A 127 11.31 -13.21 -7.62
C LEU A 127 11.59 -12.01 -8.51
N PHE A 128 12.22 -10.99 -7.95
CA PHE A 128 12.73 -9.85 -8.69
C PHE A 128 14.16 -9.59 -8.25
N ASN A 129 15.11 -9.65 -9.19
CA ASN A 129 16.53 -9.51 -8.91
C ASN A 129 16.98 -10.42 -7.76
N GLU A 130 16.54 -11.68 -7.80
CA GLU A 130 16.84 -12.70 -6.81
C GLU A 130 16.25 -12.45 -5.41
N HIS A 131 15.41 -11.43 -5.27
CA HIS A 131 14.69 -11.14 -4.03
C HIS A 131 13.24 -11.56 -4.13
N MET A 132 12.76 -12.23 -3.09
CA MET A 132 11.34 -12.53 -2.99
C MET A 132 10.58 -11.23 -2.78
N THR A 133 9.59 -11.01 -3.62
CA THR A 133 8.76 -9.81 -3.58
C THR A 133 7.31 -10.24 -3.36
N ILE A 134 6.64 -9.60 -2.42
CA ILE A 134 5.26 -9.92 -2.05
C ILE A 134 4.34 -8.95 -2.78
N LEU A 135 3.47 -9.50 -3.63
CA LEU A 135 2.44 -8.69 -4.30
C LEU A 135 1.26 -8.53 -3.36
N VAL A 136 1.05 -7.30 -2.92
CA VAL A 136 -0.01 -6.95 -2.00
C VAL A 136 -1.28 -6.66 -2.78
N ASP A 137 -2.39 -7.24 -2.33
CA ASP A 137 -3.71 -6.89 -2.86
C ASP A 137 -4.25 -5.70 -2.05
N VAL A 138 -4.06 -4.50 -2.59
CA VAL A 138 -4.44 -3.28 -1.88
C VAL A 138 -5.94 -3.15 -1.67
N HIS A 139 -6.75 -3.81 -2.49
CA HIS A 139 -8.20 -3.81 -2.30
C HIS A 139 -8.61 -4.57 -1.03
N LYS A 140 -7.73 -5.42 -0.52
CA LYS A 140 -7.98 -6.19 0.71
C LYS A 140 -7.38 -5.56 1.95
N LEU A 141 -6.68 -4.43 1.82
CA LEU A 141 -6.11 -3.75 2.98
C LEU A 141 -7.17 -3.22 3.94
N PHE A 142 -8.35 -2.95 3.44
CA PHE A 142 -9.45 -2.43 4.26
C PHE A 142 -10.73 -3.21 4.01
N THR A 143 -11.55 -3.32 5.04
CA THR A 143 -12.90 -3.87 4.89
C THR A 143 -13.83 -2.84 4.26
N ALA A 144 -15.00 -3.28 3.77
CA ALA A 144 -15.98 -2.36 3.21
C ALA A 144 -16.41 -1.30 4.23
N ASN A 145 -16.54 -1.67 5.50
CA ASN A 145 -16.90 -0.74 6.55
C ASN A 145 -15.78 0.29 6.81
N GLU A 146 -14.53 -0.17 6.75
CA GLU A 146 -13.37 0.73 6.90
C GLU A 146 -13.28 1.72 5.74
N PHE A 147 -13.56 1.31 4.52
CA PHE A 147 -13.63 2.23 3.38
C PHE A 147 -14.69 3.30 3.59
N LYS A 148 -15.86 2.93 4.12
CA LYS A 148 -16.91 3.90 4.45
C LYS A 148 -16.44 4.89 5.50
N ARG A 149 -15.73 4.41 6.52
CA ARG A 149 -15.22 5.29 7.58
C ARG A 149 -14.19 6.27 7.02
N LEU A 150 -13.30 5.81 6.13
CA LEU A 150 -12.34 6.70 5.47
C LEU A 150 -13.05 7.77 4.67
N GLU A 151 -14.10 7.39 3.94
CA GLU A 151 -14.85 8.33 3.12
C GLU A 151 -15.64 9.35 3.94
N GLN A 152 -16.29 8.91 5.02
CA GLN A 152 -17.18 9.76 5.81
C GLN A 152 -16.45 10.53 6.91
N ASP A 153 -15.57 9.85 7.67
CA ASP A 153 -14.98 10.44 8.87
C ASP A 153 -13.80 11.35 8.55
N VAL A 154 -13.06 11.03 7.50
CA VAL A 154 -11.86 11.79 7.13
C VAL A 154 -12.21 12.96 6.22
N ILE A 155 -13.05 12.75 5.21
CA ILE A 155 -13.42 13.81 4.26
C ILE A 155 -14.20 14.91 4.96
N ASN A 156 -14.94 14.58 6.00
CA ASN A 156 -15.73 15.53 6.78
C ASN A 156 -15.00 16.08 8.02
N ALA A 157 -13.73 15.75 8.15
CA ALA A 157 -12.92 16.20 9.29
C ALA A 157 -12.50 17.66 9.17
#